data_6fd603f292fea4c5daf03b94b8f5edb7
#
_entry.id   6fd603f292fea4c5daf03b94b8f5edb7
#
_cell.length_a   1.000
_cell.length_b   1.000
_cell.length_c   1.000
_cell.angle_alpha   90.00
_cell.angle_beta   90.00
_cell.angle_gamma   90.00
#
_symmetry.space_group_name_H-M   'P 1'
#
loop_
_entity.id
_entity.type
_entity.pdbx_description
1 polymer ?
#
loop_
_entity_poly.entity_id
_entity_poly.type
_entity_poly.pdbx_seq_one_letter_code
_entity_poly.pdbx_strand_id
1 'polypeptide(L)'
;MSHEQLNTYYEESKKNPTEIIFMQVGGFYEAYYFPHDIGCGKQVSNLLRIHLTCKRPNDPWTNTNPKFAGFPLNSLNKFLTILNDMKYVVAIYEQEKNNPKHRYLRGKYTENLRMDTEGMDEVAVHAKLMSIFLEKYDVIVSKKRLTEYKLHYCTLEVNSLKFYFGELLDSSLPRLVEKFFIQNQPSEFMFQLSGNFSIEEESAVKKILCENSTQSV
;
A
#
# COMPACT_ATOMS: atom_id res chain seq x y z
N MET A 1 -23.16 10.94 6.78
CA MET A 1 -22.22 9.93 7.30
C MET A 1 -22.51 9.74 8.76
N SER A 2 -22.51 8.49 9.24
CA SER A 2 -22.72 8.19 10.66
C SER A 2 -21.44 8.44 11.47
N HIS A 3 -21.57 8.56 12.79
CA HIS A 3 -20.42 8.69 13.69
C HIS A 3 -19.46 7.50 13.59
N GLU A 4 -20.01 6.29 13.43
CA GLU A 4 -19.27 5.05 13.26
C GLU A 4 -18.36 5.07 12.00
N GLN A 5 -18.86 5.57 10.88
CA GLN A 5 -18.12 5.68 9.64
C GLN A 5 -16.96 6.68 9.74
N LEU A 6 -17.16 7.80 10.44
CA LEU A 6 -16.09 8.76 10.70
C LEU A 6 -15.00 8.16 11.58
N ASN A 7 -15.39 7.39 12.60
CA ASN A 7 -14.43 6.69 13.46
C ASN A 7 -13.63 5.64 12.69
N THR A 8 -14.29 4.84 11.84
CA THR A 8 -13.61 3.87 10.98
C THR A 8 -12.56 4.56 10.10
N TYR A 9 -12.95 5.64 9.41
CA TYR A 9 -11.99 6.39 8.57
C TYR A 9 -10.83 6.97 9.39
N TYR A 10 -11.12 7.53 10.56
CA TYR A 10 -10.12 8.11 11.45
C TYR A 10 -9.08 7.07 11.90
N GLU A 11 -9.54 5.89 12.35
CA GLU A 11 -8.65 4.81 12.80
C GLU A 11 -7.82 4.22 11.65
N GLU A 12 -8.41 4.04 10.46
CA GLU A 12 -7.68 3.56 9.29
C GLU A 12 -6.63 4.60 8.82
N SER A 13 -6.94 5.88 8.87
CA SER A 13 -5.98 6.94 8.56
C SER A 13 -4.79 7.00 9.53
N LYS A 14 -5.00 6.66 10.79
CA LYS A 14 -3.91 6.58 11.78
C LYS A 14 -3.01 5.37 11.56
N LYS A 15 -3.59 4.23 11.17
CA LYS A 15 -2.83 3.01 10.88
C LYS A 15 -2.00 3.15 9.60
N ASN A 16 -2.51 3.89 8.62
CA ASN A 16 -1.92 4.00 7.28
C ASN A 16 -1.73 5.48 6.90
N PRO A 17 -0.82 6.22 7.56
CA PRO A 17 -0.72 7.67 7.42
C PRO A 17 -0.21 8.14 6.05
N THR A 18 0.42 7.27 5.28
CA THR A 18 0.96 7.56 3.93
C THR A 18 0.00 7.21 2.80
N GLU A 19 -1.08 6.47 3.10
CA GLU A 19 -2.05 6.05 2.10
C GLU A 19 -3.12 7.12 1.85
N ILE A 20 -3.57 7.24 0.62
CA ILE A 20 -4.77 8.00 0.27
C ILE A 20 -5.98 7.09 0.50
N ILE A 21 -6.86 7.48 1.40
CA ILE A 21 -8.07 6.71 1.74
C ILE A 21 -9.30 7.41 1.17
N PHE A 22 -10.07 6.71 0.36
CA PHE A 22 -11.41 7.13 -0.06
C PHE A 22 -12.48 6.21 0.54
N MET A 23 -13.53 6.83 1.07
CA MET A 23 -14.68 6.11 1.59
C MET A 23 -15.93 6.49 0.81
N GLN A 24 -16.66 5.51 0.31
CA GLN A 24 -17.92 5.73 -0.37
C GLN A 24 -18.98 6.25 0.58
N VAL A 25 -19.63 7.37 0.21
CA VAL A 25 -20.75 7.98 0.92
C VAL A 25 -21.83 8.33 -0.08
N GLY A 26 -22.85 7.48 -0.19
CA GLY A 26 -23.87 7.60 -1.23
C GLY A 26 -23.27 7.54 -2.63
N GLY A 27 -23.46 8.57 -3.43
CA GLY A 27 -22.95 8.69 -4.79
C GLY A 27 -21.54 9.26 -4.93
N PHE A 28 -20.78 9.38 -3.84
CA PHE A 28 -19.47 10.03 -3.81
C PHE A 28 -18.42 9.14 -3.14
N TYR A 29 -17.15 9.32 -3.52
CA TYR A 29 -15.98 8.96 -2.72
C TYR A 29 -15.49 10.22 -2.00
N GLU A 30 -15.32 10.12 -0.68
CA GLU A 30 -14.91 11.22 0.19
C GLU A 30 -13.60 10.86 0.92
N ALA A 31 -12.66 11.80 0.97
CA ALA A 31 -11.45 11.77 1.79
C ALA A 31 -11.55 12.83 2.89
N TYR A 32 -11.32 12.45 4.14
CA TYR A 32 -11.53 13.33 5.30
C TYR A 32 -10.23 13.90 5.83
N TYR A 33 -10.35 15.06 6.46
CA TYR A 33 -9.28 15.76 7.14
C TYR A 33 -9.77 16.23 8.52
N PHE A 34 -9.20 15.64 9.56
CA PHE A 34 -9.54 15.89 10.96
C PHE A 34 -8.56 16.87 11.60
N PRO A 35 -8.89 17.44 12.79
CA PRO A 35 -7.91 18.13 13.62
C PRO A 35 -6.65 17.28 13.87
N HIS A 36 -5.53 17.93 14.16
CA HIS A 36 -4.22 17.30 14.38
C HIS A 36 -3.63 16.61 13.15
N ASP A 37 -3.97 17.10 11.93
CA ASP A 37 -3.45 16.63 10.65
C ASP A 37 -3.69 15.14 10.36
N ILE A 38 -4.80 14.58 10.87
CA ILE A 38 -5.19 13.20 10.62
C ILE A 38 -6.09 13.14 9.39
N GLY A 39 -5.82 12.14 8.51
CA GLY A 39 -6.56 11.90 7.27
C GLY A 39 -6.07 12.74 6.08
N CYS A 40 -6.25 12.19 4.88
CA CYS A 40 -5.67 12.71 3.64
C CYS A 40 -6.51 13.77 2.90
N GLY A 41 -7.68 14.18 3.41
CA GLY A 41 -8.61 15.06 2.68
C GLY A 41 -8.01 16.38 2.21
N LYS A 42 -7.14 17.02 3.00
CA LYS A 42 -6.41 18.24 2.61
C LYS A 42 -5.42 17.98 1.48
N GLN A 43 -4.67 16.88 1.59
CA GLN A 43 -3.73 16.45 0.56
C GLN A 43 -4.45 16.15 -0.76
N VAL A 44 -5.53 15.38 -0.70
CA VAL A 44 -6.39 15.04 -1.85
C VAL A 44 -6.96 16.29 -2.52
N SER A 45 -7.46 17.24 -1.73
CA SER A 45 -7.96 18.53 -2.24
C SER A 45 -6.91 19.25 -3.09
N ASN A 46 -5.66 19.29 -2.60
CA ASN A 46 -4.55 19.95 -3.30
C ASN A 46 -4.11 19.18 -4.56
N LEU A 47 -3.94 17.86 -4.46
CA LEU A 47 -3.46 17.02 -5.56
C LEU A 47 -4.46 16.97 -6.72
N LEU A 48 -5.74 16.80 -6.40
CA LEU A 48 -6.81 16.63 -7.39
C LEU A 48 -7.48 17.95 -7.77
N ARG A 49 -7.11 19.06 -7.13
CA ARG A 49 -7.72 20.41 -7.32
C ARG A 49 -9.24 20.38 -7.13
N ILE A 50 -9.72 19.65 -6.13
CA ILE A 50 -11.12 19.58 -5.72
C ILE A 50 -11.33 20.32 -4.41
N HIS A 51 -12.55 20.79 -4.19
CA HIS A 51 -12.85 21.66 -3.06
C HIS A 51 -12.81 20.90 -1.71
N LEU A 52 -12.16 21.52 -0.73
CA LEU A 52 -12.17 21.06 0.66
C LEU A 52 -13.24 21.85 1.46
N THR A 53 -14.21 21.14 2.02
CA THR A 53 -15.36 21.75 2.72
C THR A 53 -15.72 20.97 3.99
N CYS A 54 -16.70 21.46 4.74
CA CYS A 54 -17.32 20.77 5.88
C CYS A 54 -18.78 20.46 5.56
N LYS A 55 -19.33 19.37 6.12
CA LYS A 55 -20.78 19.06 5.99
C LYS A 55 -21.64 20.08 6.73
N ARG A 56 -21.13 20.62 7.81
CA ARG A 56 -21.76 21.70 8.58
C ARG A 56 -20.80 22.89 8.64
N PRO A 57 -20.86 23.80 7.65
CA PRO A 57 -19.88 24.89 7.51
C PRO A 57 -19.87 25.88 8.67
N ASN A 58 -21.02 26.05 9.35
CA ASN A 58 -21.20 26.97 10.47
C ASN A 58 -20.78 26.37 11.83
N ASP A 59 -20.54 25.06 11.87
CA ASP A 59 -20.11 24.36 13.10
C ASP A 59 -18.58 24.33 13.19
N PRO A 60 -18.02 24.28 14.40
CA PRO A 60 -16.58 24.13 14.58
C PRO A 60 -16.01 22.91 13.86
N TRP A 61 -14.76 23.05 13.39
CA TRP A 61 -14.01 21.94 12.84
C TRP A 61 -13.54 21.00 13.96
N THR A 62 -14.14 19.81 14.01
CA THR A 62 -13.94 18.81 15.05
C THR A 62 -13.88 17.40 14.44
N ASN A 63 -13.59 16.38 15.25
CA ASN A 63 -13.65 14.98 14.80
C ASN A 63 -15.05 14.53 14.38
N THR A 64 -16.11 15.19 14.86
CA THR A 64 -17.50 14.91 14.44
C THR A 64 -17.97 15.79 13.29
N ASN A 65 -17.19 16.78 12.91
CA ASN A 65 -17.39 17.65 11.76
C ASN A 65 -16.07 17.91 11.03
N PRO A 66 -15.41 16.86 10.48
CA PRO A 66 -14.16 17.01 9.75
C PRO A 66 -14.37 17.74 8.42
N LYS A 67 -13.31 18.32 7.90
CA LYS A 67 -13.26 18.74 6.50
C LYS A 67 -13.18 17.51 5.60
N PHE A 68 -13.66 17.64 4.37
CA PHE A 68 -13.57 16.58 3.39
C PHE A 68 -13.44 17.14 1.98
N ALA A 69 -12.82 16.34 1.12
CA ALA A 69 -12.79 16.52 -0.33
C ALA A 69 -13.38 15.26 -0.97
N GLY A 70 -14.19 15.41 -2.01
CA GLY A 70 -14.86 14.25 -2.60
C GLY A 70 -15.23 14.49 -4.06
N PHE A 71 -15.51 13.37 -4.74
CA PHE A 71 -15.89 13.36 -6.16
C PHE A 71 -16.95 12.26 -6.43
N PRO A 72 -17.75 12.36 -7.52
CA PRO A 72 -18.74 11.36 -7.88
C PRO A 72 -18.11 9.99 -8.20
N LEU A 73 -18.85 8.90 -7.94
CA LEU A 73 -18.37 7.51 -8.14
C LEU A 73 -17.83 7.26 -9.55
N ASN A 74 -18.46 7.82 -10.59
CA ASN A 74 -18.05 7.67 -11.99
C ASN A 74 -16.68 8.32 -12.32
N SER A 75 -16.15 9.13 -11.43
CA SER A 75 -14.84 9.78 -11.59
C SER A 75 -13.68 8.99 -10.93
N LEU A 76 -13.96 7.84 -10.32
CA LEU A 76 -12.98 7.07 -9.56
C LEU A 76 -11.74 6.73 -10.42
N ASN A 77 -11.92 6.11 -11.57
CA ASN A 77 -10.81 5.67 -12.41
C ASN A 77 -9.90 6.84 -12.83
N LYS A 78 -10.49 7.99 -13.18
CA LYS A 78 -9.72 9.20 -13.50
C LYS A 78 -8.81 9.62 -12.35
N PHE A 79 -9.33 9.66 -11.13
CA PHE A 79 -8.57 10.13 -9.97
C PHE A 79 -7.61 9.08 -9.42
N LEU A 80 -7.95 7.80 -9.53
CA LEU A 80 -7.02 6.69 -9.25
C LEU A 80 -5.79 6.79 -10.17
N THR A 81 -6.00 6.99 -11.47
CA THR A 81 -4.89 7.14 -12.41
C THR A 81 -3.97 8.28 -11.99
N ILE A 82 -4.52 9.48 -11.74
CA ILE A 82 -3.72 10.65 -11.34
C ILE A 82 -2.91 10.38 -10.06
N LEU A 83 -3.52 9.78 -9.03
CA LEU A 83 -2.85 9.52 -7.75
C LEU A 83 -1.80 8.43 -7.87
N ASN A 84 -2.10 7.35 -8.61
CA ASN A 84 -1.17 6.26 -8.82
C ASN A 84 0.03 6.69 -9.68
N ASP A 85 -0.17 7.55 -10.69
CA ASP A 85 0.93 8.15 -11.47
C ASP A 85 1.86 9.01 -10.59
N MET A 86 1.31 9.58 -9.52
CA MET A 86 2.07 10.28 -8.47
C MET A 86 2.64 9.33 -7.39
N LYS A 87 2.58 8.01 -7.60
CA LYS A 87 3.09 6.96 -6.71
C LYS A 87 2.37 6.82 -5.36
N TYR A 88 1.15 7.34 -5.24
CA TYR A 88 0.36 7.12 -4.03
C TYR A 88 -0.32 5.74 -4.05
N VAL A 89 -0.33 5.09 -2.89
CA VAL A 89 -1.19 3.93 -2.63
C VAL A 89 -2.58 4.46 -2.28
N VAL A 90 -3.61 3.99 -2.96
CA VAL A 90 -4.99 4.42 -2.76
C VAL A 90 -5.84 3.27 -2.24
N ALA A 91 -6.36 3.40 -1.01
CA ALA A 91 -7.29 2.45 -0.41
C ALA A 91 -8.73 2.91 -0.62
N ILE A 92 -9.56 2.03 -1.19
CA ILE A 92 -10.97 2.29 -1.47
C ILE A 92 -11.85 1.48 -0.52
N TYR A 93 -12.70 2.18 0.24
CA TYR A 93 -13.72 1.58 1.10
C TYR A 93 -15.10 1.80 0.52
N GLU A 94 -15.86 0.73 0.32
CA GLU A 94 -17.21 0.78 -0.27
C GLU A 94 -18.31 0.46 0.74
N GLN A 95 -19.53 0.86 0.38
CA GLN A 95 -20.73 0.53 1.13
C GLN A 95 -21.11 -0.92 0.90
N GLU A 96 -21.36 -1.64 1.95
CA GLU A 96 -21.96 -2.97 1.86
C GLU A 96 -23.42 -2.86 1.40
N LYS A 97 -23.81 -3.64 0.37
CA LYS A 97 -25.16 -3.57 -0.23
C LYS A 97 -26.28 -3.83 0.79
N ASN A 98 -26.06 -4.79 1.70
CA ASN A 98 -27.05 -5.21 2.69
C ASN A 98 -27.00 -4.41 3.99
N ASN A 99 -25.89 -3.66 4.22
CA ASN A 99 -25.71 -2.80 5.39
C ASN A 99 -25.03 -1.49 4.99
N PRO A 100 -25.78 -0.47 4.53
CA PRO A 100 -25.22 0.81 4.07
C PRO A 100 -24.43 1.60 5.12
N LYS A 101 -24.49 1.21 6.39
CA LYS A 101 -23.67 1.79 7.46
C LYS A 101 -22.27 1.18 7.53
N HIS A 102 -22.13 -0.07 7.14
CA HIS A 102 -20.85 -0.78 7.12
C HIS A 102 -19.99 -0.38 5.90
N ARG A 103 -18.67 -0.37 6.10
CA ARG A 103 -17.67 -0.12 5.06
C ARG A 103 -16.69 -1.28 5.04
N TYR A 104 -16.41 -1.79 3.87
CA TYR A 104 -15.38 -2.79 3.67
C TYR A 104 -14.31 -2.26 2.73
N LEU A 105 -13.09 -2.72 2.93
CA LEU A 105 -11.99 -2.42 2.01
C LEU A 105 -12.23 -3.17 0.70
N ARG A 106 -12.54 -2.45 -0.37
CA ARG A 106 -12.66 -3.01 -1.73
C ARG A 106 -11.30 -3.45 -2.24
N GLY A 107 -10.26 -2.61 -2.04
CA GLY A 107 -8.91 -2.91 -2.44
C GLY A 107 -7.97 -1.74 -2.24
N LYS A 108 -6.67 -2.02 -2.39
CA LYS A 108 -5.60 -1.03 -2.47
C LYS A 108 -5.09 -1.00 -3.90
N TYR A 109 -4.92 0.19 -4.44
CA TYR A 109 -4.55 0.45 -5.83
C TYR A 109 -3.23 1.20 -5.86
N THR A 110 -2.30 0.68 -6.66
CA THR A 110 -0.99 1.30 -6.91
C THR A 110 -0.80 1.51 -8.41
N GLU A 111 0.30 2.13 -8.82
CA GLU A 111 0.64 2.28 -10.24
C GLU A 111 0.66 0.93 -10.98
N ASN A 112 1.16 -0.12 -10.33
CA ASN A 112 1.38 -1.44 -10.94
C ASN A 112 0.25 -2.44 -10.64
N LEU A 113 -0.63 -2.16 -9.67
CA LEU A 113 -1.77 -2.99 -9.29
C LEU A 113 -3.08 -2.22 -9.50
N ARG A 114 -3.59 -2.23 -10.73
CA ARG A 114 -4.89 -1.65 -11.10
C ARG A 114 -5.86 -2.78 -11.36
N MET A 115 -6.61 -3.19 -10.35
CA MET A 115 -7.52 -4.35 -10.43
C MET A 115 -8.90 -3.94 -10.91
N ASP A 116 -9.27 -3.15 -11.71
CA ASP A 116 -10.58 -2.90 -12.35
C ASP A 116 -10.45 -1.81 -13.44
N THR A 117 -9.81 -2.16 -14.54
CA THR A 117 -9.78 -1.29 -15.71
C THR A 117 -10.68 -1.83 -16.81
N GLU A 118 -11.99 -1.87 -16.59
CA GLU A 118 -12.91 -1.88 -17.71
C GLU A 118 -12.74 -0.55 -18.47
N GLY A 119 -12.06 -0.59 -19.62
CA GLY A 119 -11.99 0.53 -20.56
C GLY A 119 -10.73 1.42 -20.49
N MET A 120 -9.63 0.99 -19.92
CA MET A 120 -8.33 1.63 -20.11
C MET A 120 -7.58 0.98 -21.27
N ASP A 121 -7.10 1.83 -22.20
CA ASP A 121 -6.15 1.40 -23.24
C ASP A 121 -5.01 0.61 -22.61
N GLU A 122 -4.63 -0.51 -23.24
CA GLU A 122 -3.55 -1.39 -22.82
C GLU A 122 -2.22 -0.63 -22.80
N VAL A 123 -1.94 0.12 -21.74
CA VAL A 123 -0.58 0.42 -21.37
C VAL A 123 -0.01 -0.87 -20.82
N ALA A 124 0.81 -1.53 -21.61
CA ALA A 124 1.49 -2.76 -21.22
C ALA A 124 2.43 -2.48 -20.04
N VAL A 125 1.90 -2.57 -18.85
CA VAL A 125 2.68 -2.46 -17.61
C VAL A 125 3.36 -3.79 -17.39
N HIS A 126 4.64 -3.90 -17.72
CA HIS A 126 5.46 -5.07 -17.39
C HIS A 126 5.77 -5.11 -15.88
N ALA A 127 4.73 -5.05 -15.07
CA ALA A 127 4.89 -5.06 -13.63
C ALA A 127 5.15 -6.48 -13.11
N LYS A 128 6.17 -6.59 -12.24
CA LYS A 128 6.48 -7.77 -11.46
C LYS A 128 6.18 -7.49 -10.00
N LEU A 129 5.11 -8.09 -9.49
CA LEU A 129 4.77 -8.05 -8.08
C LEU A 129 5.44 -9.22 -7.37
N MET A 130 6.09 -8.97 -6.25
CA MET A 130 6.80 -10.01 -5.51
C MET A 130 6.40 -10.08 -4.05
N SER A 131 6.27 -11.31 -3.56
CA SER A 131 6.26 -11.61 -2.12
C SER A 131 7.58 -12.29 -1.79
N ILE A 132 8.32 -11.72 -0.83
CA ILE A 132 9.66 -12.13 -0.44
C ILE A 132 9.65 -12.49 1.05
N PHE A 133 10.10 -13.69 1.37
CA PHE A 133 10.21 -14.18 2.72
C PHE A 133 11.66 -14.58 2.99
N LEU A 134 12.30 -13.89 3.94
CA LEU A 134 13.67 -14.12 4.32
C LEU A 134 13.73 -14.84 5.67
N GLU A 135 14.34 -15.99 5.69
CA GLU A 135 14.50 -16.84 6.86
C GLU A 135 15.96 -16.90 7.29
N LYS A 136 16.17 -16.75 8.60
CA LYS A 136 17.48 -16.97 9.24
C LYS A 136 17.40 -18.24 10.10
N TYR A 137 18.34 -19.15 9.89
CA TYR A 137 18.42 -20.39 10.66
C TYR A 137 19.86 -20.84 10.88
N ASP A 138 20.03 -21.70 11.88
CA ASP A 138 21.34 -22.24 12.20
C ASP A 138 21.45 -23.68 11.75
N VAL A 139 22.58 -24.00 11.13
CA VAL A 139 22.95 -25.37 10.75
C VAL A 139 24.16 -25.83 11.55
N ILE A 140 24.20 -27.10 11.87
CA ILE A 140 25.37 -27.70 12.56
C ILE A 140 26.15 -28.52 11.55
N VAL A 141 27.33 -28.03 11.19
CA VAL A 141 28.25 -28.72 10.28
C VAL A 141 29.53 -29.04 11.03
N SER A 142 29.89 -30.30 11.10
CA SER A 142 31.14 -30.77 11.80
C SER A 142 31.27 -30.23 13.23
N LYS A 143 30.18 -30.24 14.01
CA LYS A 143 30.07 -29.71 15.37
C LYS A 143 30.24 -28.18 15.51
N LYS A 144 30.24 -27.44 14.39
CA LYS A 144 30.22 -25.97 14.37
C LYS A 144 28.83 -25.50 14.02
N ARG A 145 28.36 -24.49 14.76
CA ARG A 145 27.10 -23.78 14.42
C ARG A 145 27.43 -22.73 13.40
N LEU A 146 26.72 -22.77 12.27
CA LEU A 146 26.81 -21.78 11.19
C LEU A 146 25.44 -21.19 10.99
N THR A 147 25.39 -19.88 10.77
CA THR A 147 24.16 -19.19 10.44
C THR A 147 24.04 -19.11 8.92
N GLU A 148 22.89 -19.47 8.40
CA GLU A 148 22.55 -19.38 6.99
C GLU A 148 21.25 -18.59 6.80
N TYR A 149 21.09 -18.01 5.62
CA TYR A 149 19.91 -17.24 5.23
C TYR A 149 19.31 -17.86 3.99
N LYS A 150 17.98 -17.97 4.00
CA LYS A 150 17.21 -18.49 2.88
C LYS A 150 16.16 -17.48 2.48
N LEU A 151 16.16 -17.08 1.22
CA LEU A 151 15.19 -16.17 0.65
C LEU A 151 14.25 -16.97 -0.26
N HIS A 152 12.97 -16.98 0.10
CA HIS A 152 11.91 -17.52 -0.71
C HIS A 152 11.18 -16.39 -1.40
N TYR A 153 10.77 -16.59 -2.64
CA TYR A 153 10.01 -15.59 -3.35
C TYR A 153 8.92 -16.19 -4.23
N CYS A 154 7.86 -15.41 -4.38
CA CYS A 154 6.82 -15.63 -5.37
C CYS A 154 6.70 -14.37 -6.21
N THR A 155 6.81 -14.50 -7.51
CA THR A 155 6.63 -13.40 -8.47
C THR A 155 5.35 -13.60 -9.25
N LEU A 156 4.55 -12.54 -9.40
CA LEU A 156 3.46 -12.43 -10.35
C LEU A 156 3.85 -11.45 -11.45
N GLU A 157 3.93 -11.92 -12.68
CA GLU A 157 3.93 -11.06 -13.86
C GLU A 157 2.50 -10.65 -14.18
N VAL A 158 2.17 -9.38 -13.95
CA VAL A 158 0.77 -8.90 -14.01
C VAL A 158 0.14 -9.08 -15.39
N ASN A 159 0.88 -8.83 -16.47
CA ASN A 159 0.34 -8.91 -17.84
C ASN A 159 0.06 -10.33 -18.30
N SER A 160 0.91 -11.28 -17.92
CA SER A 160 0.81 -12.68 -18.36
C SER A 160 0.05 -13.57 -17.37
N LEU A 161 -0.24 -13.02 -16.16
CA LEU A 161 -0.78 -13.73 -14.99
C LEU A 161 0.04 -14.99 -14.65
N LYS A 162 1.34 -14.95 -14.91
CA LYS A 162 2.25 -16.05 -14.60
C LYS A 162 2.86 -15.90 -13.23
N PHE A 163 2.88 -16.98 -12.49
CA PHE A 163 3.53 -17.09 -11.20
C PHE A 163 4.86 -17.84 -11.31
N TYR A 164 5.88 -17.29 -10.67
CA TYR A 164 7.18 -17.93 -10.54
C TYR A 164 7.52 -18.04 -9.05
N PHE A 165 8.05 -19.19 -8.66
CA PHE A 165 8.50 -19.45 -7.30
C PHE A 165 9.96 -19.81 -7.32
N GLY A 166 10.68 -19.40 -6.31
CA GLY A 166 12.07 -19.75 -6.17
C GLY A 166 12.61 -19.55 -4.77
N GLU A 167 13.82 -20.03 -4.57
CA GLU A 167 14.57 -19.86 -3.33
C GLU A 167 16.04 -19.61 -3.64
N LEU A 168 16.68 -18.84 -2.78
CA LEU A 168 18.11 -18.57 -2.76
C LEU A 168 18.67 -18.84 -1.38
N LEU A 169 19.90 -19.34 -1.32
CA LEU A 169 20.63 -19.62 -0.10
C LEU A 169 21.96 -18.87 -0.11
N ASP A 170 22.33 -18.28 0.99
CA ASP A 170 23.66 -17.69 1.21
C ASP A 170 23.98 -17.59 2.71
N SER A 171 25.25 -17.63 3.05
CA SER A 171 25.75 -17.37 4.41
C SER A 171 25.94 -15.88 4.68
N SER A 172 25.82 -15.02 3.67
CA SER A 172 25.92 -13.56 3.78
C SER A 172 24.60 -12.91 3.45
N LEU A 173 23.96 -12.36 4.47
CA LEU A 173 22.66 -11.72 4.38
C LEU A 173 22.63 -10.56 3.36
N PRO A 174 23.53 -9.54 3.42
CA PRO A 174 23.52 -8.45 2.46
C PRO A 174 23.66 -8.95 1.02
N ARG A 175 24.62 -9.84 0.77
CA ARG A 175 24.87 -10.39 -0.56
C ARG A 175 23.66 -11.15 -1.12
N LEU A 176 22.94 -11.90 -0.28
CA LEU A 176 21.75 -12.64 -0.68
C LEU A 176 20.66 -11.70 -1.17
N VAL A 177 20.37 -10.64 -0.41
CA VAL A 177 19.31 -9.67 -0.72
C VAL A 177 19.70 -8.83 -1.95
N GLU A 178 20.92 -8.29 -2.01
CA GLU A 178 21.44 -7.54 -3.16
C GLU A 178 21.37 -8.37 -4.45
N LYS A 179 21.87 -9.59 -4.42
CA LYS A 179 21.87 -10.50 -5.57
C LYS A 179 20.44 -10.76 -6.06
N PHE A 180 19.50 -10.94 -5.13
CA PHE A 180 18.09 -11.15 -5.46
C PHE A 180 17.50 -9.97 -6.21
N PHE A 181 17.69 -8.74 -5.72
CA PHE A 181 17.15 -7.54 -6.35
C PHE A 181 17.80 -7.23 -7.70
N ILE A 182 19.12 -7.44 -7.84
CA ILE A 182 19.81 -7.31 -9.13
C ILE A 182 19.24 -8.26 -10.19
N GLN A 183 18.91 -9.49 -9.80
CA GLN A 183 18.42 -10.51 -10.75
C GLN A 183 16.94 -10.35 -11.10
N ASN A 184 16.10 -9.90 -10.17
CA ASN A 184 14.65 -9.97 -10.31
C ASN A 184 13.98 -8.63 -10.60
N GLN A 185 14.54 -7.52 -10.13
CA GLN A 185 14.04 -6.15 -10.34
C GLN A 185 12.51 -6.03 -10.20
N PRO A 186 11.93 -6.28 -9.00
CA PRO A 186 10.50 -6.18 -8.81
C PRO A 186 10.01 -4.74 -8.98
N SER A 187 8.82 -4.58 -9.56
CA SER A 187 8.15 -3.28 -9.64
C SER A 187 7.58 -2.88 -8.29
N GLU A 188 7.00 -3.84 -7.59
CA GLU A 188 6.52 -3.71 -6.21
C GLU A 188 6.78 -5.02 -5.46
N PHE A 189 7.01 -4.91 -4.15
CA PHE A 189 7.23 -6.11 -3.34
C PHE A 189 6.71 -5.98 -1.92
N MET A 190 6.34 -7.12 -1.33
CA MET A 190 6.12 -7.30 0.10
C MET A 190 7.31 -8.08 0.65
N PHE A 191 7.82 -7.68 1.82
CA PHE A 191 8.98 -8.30 2.43
C PHE A 191 8.69 -8.71 3.88
N GLN A 192 9.04 -9.93 4.26
CA GLN A 192 8.87 -10.45 5.61
C GLN A 192 10.15 -11.14 6.09
N LEU A 193 10.52 -10.89 7.34
CA LEU A 193 11.60 -11.56 8.05
C LEU A 193 11.06 -12.66 8.97
N SER A 194 11.78 -13.78 9.07
CA SER A 194 11.51 -14.87 10.02
C SER A 194 12.81 -15.38 10.64
N GLY A 195 12.82 -15.48 11.96
CA GLY A 195 13.99 -15.87 12.74
C GLY A 195 14.52 -14.72 13.60
N ASN A 196 15.62 -14.96 14.30
CA ASN A 196 16.23 -14.00 15.23
C ASN A 196 17.27 -13.14 14.52
N PHE A 197 16.82 -12.08 13.85
CA PHE A 197 17.71 -11.08 13.25
C PHE A 197 18.22 -10.11 14.30
N SER A 198 19.47 -9.68 14.19
CA SER A 198 20.00 -8.57 14.99
C SER A 198 19.51 -7.23 14.43
N ILE A 199 19.61 -6.18 15.24
CA ILE A 199 19.25 -4.82 14.82
C ILE A 199 20.09 -4.37 13.61
N GLU A 200 21.37 -4.75 13.57
CA GLU A 200 22.28 -4.44 12.47
C GLU A 200 21.86 -5.17 11.17
N GLU A 201 21.47 -6.44 11.28
CA GLU A 201 20.97 -7.23 10.15
C GLU A 201 19.67 -6.64 9.59
N GLU A 202 18.70 -6.32 10.44
CA GLU A 202 17.47 -5.67 10.02
C GLU A 202 17.72 -4.32 9.37
N SER A 203 18.64 -3.53 9.94
CA SER A 203 19.02 -2.23 9.39
C SER A 203 19.66 -2.35 8.01
N ALA A 204 20.57 -3.34 7.83
CA ALA A 204 21.20 -3.63 6.54
C ALA A 204 20.17 -4.03 5.49
N VAL A 205 19.22 -4.90 5.82
CA VAL A 205 18.13 -5.30 4.93
C VAL A 205 17.27 -4.10 4.56
N LYS A 206 16.82 -3.31 5.53
CA LYS A 206 16.00 -2.11 5.29
C LYS A 206 16.70 -1.13 4.34
N LYS A 207 18.00 -0.92 4.51
CA LYS A 207 18.79 -0.06 3.62
C LYS A 207 18.74 -0.57 2.17
N ILE A 208 19.00 -1.85 1.94
CA ILE A 208 18.96 -2.45 0.60
C ILE A 208 17.55 -2.36 -0.01
N LEU A 209 16.51 -2.60 0.81
CA LEU A 209 15.12 -2.48 0.36
C LEU A 209 14.78 -1.05 -0.06
N CYS A 210 15.20 -0.03 0.69
CA CYS A 210 14.99 1.37 0.34
C CYS A 210 15.75 1.77 -0.94
N GLU A 211 16.97 1.29 -1.14
CA GLU A 211 17.77 1.57 -2.35
C GLU A 211 17.16 0.92 -3.60
N ASN A 212 16.46 -0.20 -3.46
CA ASN A 212 15.84 -0.93 -4.58
C ASN A 212 14.34 -0.70 -4.72
N SER A 213 13.70 0.01 -3.79
CA SER A 213 12.32 0.43 -3.95
C SER A 213 12.27 1.68 -4.83
N THR A 214 11.58 1.59 -5.94
CA THR A 214 11.24 2.77 -6.77
C THR A 214 10.18 3.65 -6.10
N GLN A 215 9.69 3.25 -4.91
CA GLN A 215 8.69 3.95 -4.12
C GLN A 215 9.28 4.31 -2.75
N SER A 216 9.22 5.59 -2.42
CA SER A 216 9.44 6.06 -1.05
C SER A 216 8.48 5.35 -0.09
N VAL A 217 9.04 4.70 0.91
CA VAL A 217 8.34 4.14 2.08
C VAL A 217 7.50 5.19 2.79
#